data_09dff77bf51eecec51ea366499e94260
#
_entry.id   09dff77bf51eecec51ea366499e94260
#
_cell.length_a   1.000
_cell.length_b   1.000
_cell.length_c   1.000
_cell.angle_alpha   90.00
_cell.angle_beta   90.00
_cell.angle_gamma   90.00
#
_symmetry.space_group_name_H-M   'P 1'
#
loop_
_entity.id
_entity.type
_entity.pdbx_description
1 polymer ?
#
loop_
_entity_poly.entity_id
_entity_poly.type
_entity_poly.pdbx_seq_one_letter_code
_entity_poly.pdbx_strand_id
1 'polypeptide(L)'
;MKDARRSFLLEVPQEPLAAGRAFLRHARFLLLEDCSVKIHGALSPLTEQQVWSRPNDATNSIGNLALHLAGNVRQWLISGVAGAPDKRDRPSEFAARETMTKAELLALLDITLAEVDDVLANLVRDLETTSSDEPLQREINPQGYPQTVLDAIFHVTEHFSYHTGQIVLLAKWQEGAAIRFYNDGELAGRA
;
A
#
# COMPACT_ATOMS: atom_id res chain seq x y z
N MET A 1 -6.22 -2.81 -19.24
CA MET A 1 -5.82 -1.98 -18.09
C MET A 1 -6.23 -0.49 -18.20
N LYS A 2 -6.38 0.09 -19.41
CA LYS A 2 -6.76 1.51 -19.62
C LYS A 2 -8.21 1.86 -19.20
N ASP A 3 -9.15 0.93 -19.37
CA ASP A 3 -10.58 1.20 -19.11
C ASP A 3 -10.96 1.19 -17.63
N ALA A 4 -10.33 0.35 -16.81
CA ALA A 4 -10.65 0.23 -15.38
C ALA A 4 -10.33 1.51 -14.60
N ARG A 5 -9.21 2.19 -14.89
CA ARG A 5 -8.82 3.45 -14.20
C ARG A 5 -9.77 4.61 -14.49
N ARG A 6 -10.32 4.68 -15.71
CA ARG A 6 -11.21 5.78 -16.13
C ARG A 6 -12.61 5.62 -15.57
N SER A 7 -13.11 4.41 -15.52
CA SER A 7 -14.42 4.07 -14.93
C SER A 7 -14.41 4.37 -13.42
N PHE A 8 -13.33 4.04 -12.73
CA PHE A 8 -13.20 4.20 -11.29
C PHE A 8 -13.27 5.68 -10.80
N LEU A 9 -12.68 6.62 -11.55
CA LEU A 9 -12.61 8.03 -11.16
C LEU A 9 -13.86 8.87 -11.52
N LEU A 10 -14.77 8.33 -12.35
CA LEU A 10 -15.91 9.07 -12.89
C LEU A 10 -17.27 8.70 -12.30
N GLU A 11 -17.34 7.63 -11.49
CA GLU A 11 -18.57 7.30 -10.78
C GLU A 11 -18.67 8.12 -9.49
N VAL A 12 -19.40 9.23 -9.55
CA VAL A 12 -19.82 9.96 -8.35
C VAL A 12 -20.98 9.19 -7.72
N PRO A 13 -20.81 8.61 -6.53
CA PRO A 13 -21.86 7.84 -5.88
C PRO A 13 -23.03 8.75 -5.49
N GLN A 14 -24.23 8.32 -5.82
CA GLN A 14 -25.48 9.08 -5.63
C GLN A 14 -26.26 8.69 -4.36
N GLU A 15 -25.77 7.70 -3.58
CA GLU A 15 -26.52 7.11 -2.46
C GLU A 15 -25.92 7.44 -1.09
N PRO A 16 -26.73 7.45 0.00
CA PRO A 16 -26.22 7.40 1.37
C PRO A 16 -25.21 6.25 1.50
N LEU A 17 -24.11 6.39 2.24
CA LEU A 17 -22.97 5.46 2.30
C LEU A 17 -22.04 5.47 1.07
N ALA A 18 -22.34 6.28 0.09
CA ALA A 18 -21.53 6.41 -1.11
C ALA A 18 -20.08 6.81 -0.79
N ALA A 19 -19.89 7.69 0.19
CA ALA A 19 -18.56 8.20 0.58
C ALA A 19 -17.70 7.10 1.22
N GLY A 20 -18.22 6.35 2.19
CA GLY A 20 -17.47 5.27 2.84
C GLY A 20 -17.08 4.16 1.86
N ARG A 21 -18.01 3.71 1.03
CA ARG A 21 -17.72 2.70 -0.01
C ARG A 21 -16.76 3.22 -1.08
N ALA A 22 -16.90 4.47 -1.50
CA ALA A 22 -15.98 5.08 -2.46
C ALA A 22 -14.57 5.18 -1.89
N PHE A 23 -14.45 5.55 -0.62
CA PHE A 23 -13.17 5.60 0.10
C PHE A 23 -12.51 4.22 0.18
N LEU A 24 -13.24 3.18 0.63
CA LEU A 24 -12.71 1.82 0.72
C LEU A 24 -12.27 1.29 -0.65
N ARG A 25 -13.08 1.50 -1.68
CA ARG A 25 -12.76 1.12 -3.06
C ARG A 25 -11.50 1.83 -3.55
N HIS A 26 -11.35 3.13 -3.27
CA HIS A 26 -10.17 3.89 -3.68
C HIS A 26 -8.92 3.46 -2.91
N ALA A 27 -9.02 3.25 -1.59
CA ALA A 27 -7.93 2.71 -0.79
C ALA A 27 -7.47 1.34 -1.31
N ARG A 28 -8.42 0.44 -1.60
CA ARG A 28 -8.16 -0.86 -2.22
C ARG A 28 -7.40 -0.72 -3.55
N PHE A 29 -7.90 0.13 -4.44
CA PHE A 29 -7.24 0.40 -5.73
C PHE A 29 -5.81 0.91 -5.55
N LEU A 30 -5.58 1.88 -4.66
CA LEU A 30 -4.24 2.44 -4.43
C LEU A 30 -3.28 1.39 -3.88
N LEU A 31 -3.70 0.58 -2.92
CA LEU A 31 -2.84 -0.43 -2.30
C LEU A 31 -2.53 -1.59 -3.24
N LEU A 32 -3.56 -2.19 -3.83
CA LEU A 32 -3.46 -3.47 -4.54
C LEU A 32 -3.15 -3.31 -6.05
N GLU A 33 -3.60 -2.24 -6.68
CA GLU A 33 -3.52 -2.12 -8.14
C GLU A 33 -2.54 -1.02 -8.59
N ASP A 34 -2.42 0.08 -7.87
CA ASP A 34 -1.53 1.18 -8.28
C ASP A 34 -0.14 1.07 -7.64
N CYS A 35 -0.06 1.07 -6.32
CA CYS A 35 1.22 1.06 -5.61
C CYS A 35 1.92 -0.30 -5.72
N SER A 36 1.19 -1.42 -5.56
CA SER A 36 1.77 -2.76 -5.70
C SER A 36 2.40 -2.94 -7.09
N VAL A 37 1.69 -2.60 -8.15
CA VAL A 37 2.20 -2.68 -9.54
C VAL A 37 3.44 -1.81 -9.73
N LYS A 38 3.48 -0.61 -9.13
CA LYS A 38 4.66 0.27 -9.19
C LYS A 38 5.85 -0.31 -8.44
N ILE A 39 5.64 -0.92 -7.27
CA ILE A 39 6.70 -1.58 -6.50
C ILE A 39 7.26 -2.76 -7.29
N HIS A 40 6.41 -3.64 -7.81
CA HIS A 40 6.84 -4.76 -8.65
C HIS A 40 7.63 -4.29 -9.88
N GLY A 41 7.11 -3.29 -10.58
CA GLY A 41 7.77 -2.70 -11.75
C GLY A 41 9.11 -2.03 -11.43
N ALA A 42 9.21 -1.39 -10.25
CA ALA A 42 10.44 -0.77 -9.79
C ALA A 42 11.52 -1.79 -9.42
N LEU A 43 11.13 -2.89 -8.75
CA LEU A 43 12.08 -3.93 -8.34
C LEU A 43 12.46 -4.87 -9.48
N SER A 44 11.63 -5.04 -10.50
CA SER A 44 11.84 -6.01 -11.59
C SER A 44 13.25 -5.95 -12.21
N PRO A 45 13.79 -4.79 -12.64
CA PRO A 45 15.10 -4.71 -13.27
C PRO A 45 16.28 -4.76 -12.29
N LEU A 46 16.04 -4.60 -10.97
CA LEU A 46 17.11 -4.50 -9.98
C LEU A 46 17.73 -5.87 -9.66
N THR A 47 19.02 -5.88 -9.38
CA THR A 47 19.72 -7.00 -8.75
C THR A 47 19.42 -7.06 -7.23
N GLU A 48 19.72 -8.18 -6.58
CA GLU A 48 19.59 -8.32 -5.12
C GLU A 48 20.41 -7.24 -4.39
N GLN A 49 21.66 -7.02 -4.82
CA GLN A 49 22.53 -5.98 -4.24
C GLN A 49 21.91 -4.58 -4.36
N GLN A 50 21.29 -4.26 -5.49
CA GLN A 50 20.63 -2.96 -5.69
C GLN A 50 19.41 -2.78 -4.81
N VAL A 51 18.63 -3.83 -4.56
CA VAL A 51 17.47 -3.77 -3.65
C VAL A 51 17.90 -3.40 -2.22
N TRP A 52 19.07 -3.87 -1.77
CA TRP A 52 19.59 -3.60 -0.43
C TRP A 52 20.57 -2.42 -0.36
N SER A 53 20.95 -1.85 -1.49
CA SER A 53 21.85 -0.69 -1.57
C SER A 53 21.22 0.55 -0.90
N ARG A 54 22.05 1.31 -0.21
CA ARG A 54 21.71 2.58 0.43
C ARG A 54 22.55 3.71 -0.17
N PRO A 55 21.97 4.86 -0.48
CA PRO A 55 22.74 6.04 -0.90
C PRO A 55 23.74 6.51 0.17
N ASN A 56 23.39 6.37 1.46
CA ASN A 56 24.22 6.67 2.62
C ASN A 56 23.63 6.00 3.89
N ASP A 57 24.33 6.08 5.01
CA ASP A 57 23.94 5.43 6.27
C ASP A 57 22.62 5.96 6.87
N ALA A 58 22.23 7.19 6.53
CA ALA A 58 21.00 7.80 7.03
C ALA A 58 19.77 7.44 6.19
N THR A 59 19.95 6.81 5.04
CA THR A 59 18.85 6.42 4.15
C THR A 59 18.48 4.94 4.31
N ASN A 60 17.24 4.61 3.97
CA ASN A 60 16.77 3.23 3.87
C ASN A 60 17.03 2.67 2.47
N SER A 61 17.27 1.37 2.38
CA SER A 61 17.26 0.64 1.12
C SER A 61 15.81 0.39 0.65
N ILE A 62 15.65 -0.01 -0.61
CA ILE A 62 14.37 -0.48 -1.14
C ILE A 62 13.85 -1.67 -0.32
N GLY A 63 14.73 -2.62 0.04
CA GLY A 63 14.38 -3.76 0.89
C GLY A 63 13.85 -3.34 2.27
N ASN A 64 14.48 -2.36 2.92
CA ASN A 64 13.98 -1.82 4.19
C ASN A 64 12.59 -1.19 4.03
N LEU A 65 12.36 -0.43 2.97
CA LEU A 65 11.07 0.21 2.71
C LEU A 65 9.98 -0.84 2.41
N ALA A 66 10.29 -1.90 1.68
CA ALA A 66 9.35 -2.99 1.40
C ALA A 66 8.95 -3.74 2.68
N LEU A 67 9.93 -4.08 3.55
CA LEU A 67 9.67 -4.67 4.87
C LEU A 67 8.81 -3.75 5.72
N HIS A 68 9.13 -2.45 5.71
CA HIS A 68 8.41 -1.44 6.47
C HIS A 68 6.95 -1.29 6.02
N LEU A 69 6.70 -1.31 4.72
CA LEU A 69 5.35 -1.29 4.16
C LEU A 69 4.54 -2.51 4.59
N ALA A 70 5.09 -3.71 4.45
CA ALA A 70 4.42 -4.95 4.89
C ALA A 70 4.12 -4.91 6.40
N GLY A 71 5.09 -4.52 7.22
CA GLY A 71 4.93 -4.41 8.67
C GLY A 71 3.91 -3.36 9.09
N ASN A 72 3.90 -2.18 8.43
CA ASN A 72 2.93 -1.13 8.70
C ASN A 72 1.51 -1.57 8.38
N VAL A 73 1.28 -2.05 7.17
CA VAL A 73 -0.04 -2.50 6.72
C VAL A 73 -0.58 -3.62 7.62
N ARG A 74 0.26 -4.60 7.97
CA ARG A 74 -0.10 -5.69 8.87
C ARG A 74 -0.52 -5.18 10.24
N GLN A 75 0.26 -4.27 10.84
CA GLN A 75 -0.04 -3.72 12.16
C GLN A 75 -1.36 -2.94 12.17
N TRP A 76 -1.57 -2.07 11.18
CA TRP A 76 -2.71 -1.16 11.19
C TRP A 76 -4.00 -1.84 10.75
N LEU A 77 -3.97 -2.60 9.65
CA LEU A 77 -5.19 -3.17 9.08
C LEU A 77 -5.45 -4.61 9.56
N ILE A 78 -4.46 -5.49 9.51
CA ILE A 78 -4.67 -6.90 9.86
C ILE A 78 -4.76 -7.07 11.38
N SER A 79 -3.87 -6.41 12.13
CA SER A 79 -3.94 -6.46 13.61
C SER A 79 -4.92 -5.42 14.16
N GLY A 80 -4.82 -4.15 13.77
CA GLY A 80 -5.63 -3.07 14.32
C GLY A 80 -7.10 -3.15 13.94
N VAL A 81 -7.41 -3.34 12.66
CA VAL A 81 -8.80 -3.38 12.18
C VAL A 81 -9.41 -4.76 12.33
N ALA A 82 -8.73 -5.83 11.88
CA ALA A 82 -9.26 -7.18 11.88
C ALA A 82 -8.96 -7.97 13.17
N GLY A 83 -8.16 -7.43 14.10
CA GLY A 83 -7.95 -8.02 15.45
C GLY A 83 -6.94 -9.17 15.49
N ALA A 84 -6.14 -9.41 14.45
CA ALA A 84 -5.08 -10.40 14.47
C ALA A 84 -3.97 -10.00 15.47
N PRO A 85 -3.23 -10.97 16.04
CA PRO A 85 -2.12 -10.64 16.93
C PRO A 85 -1.06 -9.75 16.27
N ASP A 86 -0.69 -8.64 16.90
CA ASP A 86 0.43 -7.81 16.46
C ASP A 86 1.76 -8.45 16.88
N LYS A 87 2.62 -8.73 15.89
CA LYS A 87 3.96 -9.29 16.08
C LYS A 87 5.03 -8.42 15.40
N ARG A 88 4.70 -7.14 15.13
CA ARG A 88 5.59 -6.24 14.41
C ARG A 88 6.86 -5.94 15.20
N ASP A 89 8.00 -6.11 14.58
CA ASP A 89 9.30 -5.63 15.05
C ASP A 89 9.82 -4.53 14.10
N ARG A 90 9.33 -3.30 14.31
CA ARG A 90 9.70 -2.15 13.49
C ARG A 90 11.21 -1.86 13.47
N PRO A 91 11.97 -1.97 14.56
CA PRO A 91 13.42 -1.80 14.51
C PRO A 91 14.11 -2.77 13.55
N SER A 92 13.69 -4.03 13.50
CA SER A 92 14.28 -5.03 12.60
C SER A 92 14.07 -4.70 11.13
N GLU A 93 12.92 -4.07 10.75
CA GLU A 93 12.64 -3.64 9.37
C GLU A 93 13.74 -2.71 8.83
N PHE A 94 14.22 -1.76 9.65
CA PHE A 94 15.25 -0.79 9.29
C PHE A 94 16.68 -1.28 9.51
N ALA A 95 16.86 -2.23 10.42
CA ALA A 95 18.16 -2.86 10.68
C ALA A 95 18.53 -3.91 9.62
N ALA A 96 17.55 -4.43 8.88
CA ALA A 96 17.75 -5.49 7.89
C ALA A 96 18.80 -5.12 6.81
N ARG A 97 19.64 -6.10 6.48
CA ARG A 97 20.68 -6.03 5.45
C ARG A 97 20.71 -7.36 4.71
N GLU A 98 20.22 -7.39 3.48
CA GLU A 98 20.19 -8.59 2.63
C GLU A 98 19.57 -9.84 3.33
N THR A 99 18.57 -9.60 4.19
CA THR A 99 17.94 -10.66 4.98
C THR A 99 16.92 -11.48 4.19
N MET A 100 16.48 -10.96 3.06
CA MET A 100 15.54 -11.61 2.14
C MET A 100 15.93 -11.31 0.71
N THR A 101 15.64 -12.24 -0.19
CA THR A 101 15.73 -12.02 -1.63
C THR A 101 14.63 -11.07 -2.11
N LYS A 102 14.82 -10.49 -3.28
CA LYS A 102 13.80 -9.68 -3.95
C LYS A 102 12.47 -10.44 -4.12
N ALA A 103 12.55 -11.71 -4.48
CA ALA A 103 11.37 -12.55 -4.66
C ALA A 103 10.61 -12.76 -3.33
N GLU A 104 11.32 -12.98 -2.24
CA GLU A 104 10.72 -13.12 -0.90
C GLU A 104 10.10 -11.81 -0.41
N LEU A 105 10.74 -10.65 -0.68
CA LEU A 105 10.17 -9.34 -0.36
C LEU A 105 8.85 -9.06 -1.11
N LEU A 106 8.83 -9.37 -2.40
CA LEU A 106 7.61 -9.21 -3.21
C LEU A 106 6.52 -10.18 -2.77
N ALA A 107 6.85 -11.44 -2.50
CA ALA A 107 5.90 -12.42 -1.98
C ALA A 107 5.33 -12.00 -0.60
N LEU A 108 6.16 -11.43 0.29
CA LEU A 108 5.70 -10.91 1.58
C LEU A 108 4.69 -9.77 1.39
N LEU A 109 4.96 -8.84 0.49
CA LEU A 109 4.03 -7.75 0.16
C LEU A 109 2.73 -8.29 -0.43
N ASP A 110 2.80 -9.21 -1.38
CA ASP A 110 1.62 -9.78 -2.05
C ASP A 110 0.72 -10.54 -1.07
N ILE A 111 1.30 -11.37 -0.20
CA ILE A 111 0.56 -12.10 0.85
C ILE A 111 -0.09 -11.10 1.82
N THR A 112 0.65 -10.07 2.26
CA THR A 112 0.12 -9.07 3.17
C THR A 112 -1.02 -8.28 2.53
N LEU A 113 -0.89 -7.90 1.26
CA LEU A 113 -1.93 -7.17 0.53
C LEU A 113 -3.17 -8.04 0.23
N ALA A 114 -3.01 -9.34 0.02
CA ALA A 114 -4.14 -10.26 -0.09
C ALA A 114 -4.94 -10.34 1.21
N GLU A 115 -4.28 -10.41 2.37
CA GLU A 115 -4.95 -10.36 3.67
C GLU A 115 -5.69 -8.99 3.87
N VAL A 116 -5.11 -7.90 3.40
CA VAL A 116 -5.75 -6.57 3.43
C VAL A 116 -6.98 -6.50 2.54
N ASP A 117 -6.96 -7.13 1.38
CA ASP A 117 -8.11 -7.21 0.50
C ASP A 117 -9.32 -7.84 1.21
N ASP A 118 -9.09 -8.92 1.95
CA ASP A 118 -10.12 -9.56 2.78
C ASP A 118 -10.63 -8.63 3.87
N VAL A 119 -9.75 -7.87 4.54
CA VAL A 119 -10.15 -6.88 5.58
C VAL A 119 -11.04 -5.80 4.97
N LEU A 120 -10.64 -5.21 3.83
CA LEU A 120 -11.42 -4.16 3.17
C LEU A 120 -12.75 -4.69 2.63
N ALA A 121 -12.78 -5.92 2.10
CA ALA A 121 -14.01 -6.57 1.65
C ALA A 121 -14.98 -6.84 2.81
N ASN A 122 -14.48 -7.20 3.99
CA ASN A 122 -15.29 -7.36 5.20
C ASN A 122 -15.91 -6.02 5.61
N LEU A 123 -15.13 -4.93 5.64
CA LEU A 123 -15.64 -3.60 5.95
C LEU A 123 -16.73 -3.13 4.99
N VAL A 124 -16.60 -3.43 3.69
CA VAL A 124 -17.67 -3.13 2.72
C VAL A 124 -18.96 -3.87 3.10
N ARG A 125 -18.88 -5.16 3.45
CA ARG A 125 -20.04 -5.94 3.91
C ARG A 125 -20.64 -5.40 5.20
N ASP A 126 -19.80 -4.94 6.13
CA ASP A 126 -20.26 -4.34 7.39
C ASP A 126 -21.02 -3.04 7.15
N LEU A 127 -20.53 -2.16 6.26
CA LEU A 127 -21.24 -0.94 5.83
C LEU A 127 -22.59 -1.26 5.20
N GLU A 128 -22.68 -2.31 4.39
CA GLU A 128 -23.93 -2.75 3.76
C GLU A 128 -24.91 -3.30 4.78
N THR A 129 -24.42 -4.08 5.74
CA THR A 129 -25.25 -4.71 6.79
C THR A 129 -25.80 -3.69 7.77
N THR A 130 -24.97 -2.74 8.21
CA THR A 130 -25.39 -1.69 9.18
C THR A 130 -26.16 -0.56 8.51
N SER A 131 -26.05 -0.43 7.18
CA SER A 131 -26.54 0.74 6.44
C SER A 131 -26.07 2.07 7.03
N SER A 132 -24.85 2.10 7.59
CA SER A 132 -24.24 3.27 8.24
C SER A 132 -22.71 3.26 8.11
N ASP A 133 -22.06 4.42 8.32
CA ASP A 133 -20.61 4.54 8.37
C ASP A 133 -20.03 4.15 9.76
N GLU A 134 -20.85 3.62 10.69
CA GLU A 134 -20.41 3.19 12.03
C GLU A 134 -19.20 2.26 12.01
N PRO A 135 -19.10 1.23 11.12
CA PRO A 135 -17.91 0.39 11.04
C PRO A 135 -16.61 1.15 10.81
N LEU A 136 -16.65 2.27 10.06
CA LEU A 136 -15.48 3.12 9.81
C LEU A 136 -15.18 4.04 11.00
N GLN A 137 -16.16 4.36 11.83
CA GLN A 137 -16.00 5.19 13.02
C GLN A 137 -15.60 4.37 14.27
N ARG A 138 -15.60 3.04 14.18
CA ARG A 138 -15.18 2.16 15.26
C ARG A 138 -13.76 2.50 15.71
N GLU A 139 -13.59 2.69 17.03
CA GLU A 139 -12.28 2.96 17.64
C GLU A 139 -11.41 1.70 17.67
N ILE A 140 -10.14 1.86 17.34
CA ILE A 140 -9.07 0.87 17.43
C ILE A 140 -7.82 1.51 18.04
N ASN A 141 -6.86 0.69 18.45
CA ASN A 141 -5.64 1.18 19.09
C ASN A 141 -4.40 0.41 18.60
N PRO A 142 -3.97 0.60 17.35
CA PRO A 142 -2.88 -0.18 16.76
C PRO A 142 -1.49 0.15 17.32
N GLN A 143 -1.28 1.36 17.86
CA GLN A 143 0.02 1.83 18.37
C GLN A 143 -0.06 2.45 19.77
N GLY A 144 -1.05 2.09 20.58
CA GLY A 144 -1.16 2.60 21.95
C GLY A 144 -1.91 3.94 22.08
N TYR A 145 -2.51 4.45 21.01
CA TYR A 145 -3.38 5.63 21.01
C TYR A 145 -4.63 5.41 20.13
N PRO A 146 -5.78 5.95 20.54
CA PRO A 146 -7.04 5.70 19.84
C PRO A 146 -7.06 6.33 18.45
N GLN A 147 -7.59 5.57 17.51
CA GLN A 147 -7.80 5.94 16.11
C GLN A 147 -9.13 5.35 15.65
N THR A 148 -9.76 5.93 14.63
CA THR A 148 -10.88 5.25 13.96
C THR A 148 -10.36 4.27 12.90
N VAL A 149 -11.19 3.32 12.49
CA VAL A 149 -10.90 2.45 11.34
C VAL A 149 -10.65 3.30 10.08
N LEU A 150 -11.41 4.38 9.90
CA LEU A 150 -11.21 5.33 8.79
C LEU A 150 -9.79 5.95 8.81
N ASP A 151 -9.36 6.45 9.99
CA ASP A 151 -8.02 7.03 10.15
C ASP A 151 -6.92 6.02 9.85
N ALA A 152 -7.09 4.77 10.29
CA ALA A 152 -6.14 3.69 10.04
C ALA A 152 -6.00 3.38 8.54
N ILE A 153 -7.10 3.29 7.81
CA ILE A 153 -7.09 3.04 6.37
C ILE A 153 -6.48 4.23 5.63
N PHE A 154 -6.83 5.46 6.03
CA PHE A 154 -6.25 6.67 5.45
C PHE A 154 -4.73 6.71 5.66
N HIS A 155 -4.29 6.49 6.92
CA HIS A 155 -2.87 6.43 7.28
C HIS A 155 -2.12 5.40 6.43
N VAL A 156 -2.62 4.16 6.34
CA VAL A 156 -1.96 3.11 5.56
C VAL A 156 -1.88 3.47 4.08
N THR A 157 -2.95 4.03 3.52
CA THR A 157 -3.02 4.37 2.09
C THR A 157 -2.04 5.49 1.75
N GLU A 158 -2.01 6.55 2.56
CA GLU A 158 -1.07 7.67 2.41
C GLU A 158 0.37 7.21 2.60
N HIS A 159 0.64 6.45 3.67
CA HIS A 159 1.94 5.93 4.01
C HIS A 159 2.50 4.99 2.94
N PHE A 160 1.64 4.12 2.40
CA PHE A 160 2.00 3.20 1.33
C PHE A 160 2.36 3.95 0.05
N SER A 161 1.56 4.95 -0.32
CA SER A 161 1.82 5.81 -1.48
C SER A 161 3.12 6.61 -1.32
N TYR A 162 3.37 7.17 -0.13
CA TYR A 162 4.59 7.90 0.21
C TYR A 162 5.85 7.04 0.00
N HIS A 163 5.89 5.83 0.56
CA HIS A 163 7.04 4.95 0.43
C HIS A 163 7.15 4.30 -0.95
N THR A 164 6.05 4.07 -1.66
CA THR A 164 6.09 3.66 -3.07
C THR A 164 6.83 4.69 -3.91
N GLY A 165 6.57 5.99 -3.69
CA GLY A 165 7.31 7.06 -4.36
C GLY A 165 8.82 7.03 -4.07
N GLN A 166 9.22 6.74 -2.83
CA GLN A 166 10.62 6.58 -2.44
C GLN A 166 11.27 5.35 -3.12
N ILE A 167 10.57 4.20 -3.11
CA ILE A 167 11.04 2.98 -3.79
C ILE A 167 11.27 3.24 -5.28
N VAL A 168 10.30 3.88 -5.95
CA VAL A 168 10.41 4.23 -7.37
C VAL A 168 11.56 5.20 -7.62
N LEU A 169 11.76 6.19 -6.75
CA LEU A 169 12.86 7.15 -6.87
C LEU A 169 14.21 6.45 -6.73
N LEU A 170 14.39 5.61 -5.71
CA LEU A 170 15.62 4.87 -5.48
C LEU A 170 15.93 3.88 -6.62
N ALA A 171 14.91 3.19 -7.11
CA ALA A 171 15.05 2.29 -8.24
C ALA A 171 15.44 3.03 -9.53
N LYS A 172 14.80 4.15 -9.84
CA LYS A 172 15.17 4.99 -10.99
C LYS A 172 16.56 5.60 -10.87
N TRP A 173 17.01 5.89 -9.67
CA TRP A 173 18.38 6.34 -9.44
C TRP A 173 19.41 5.29 -9.91
N GLN A 174 19.10 4.01 -9.73
CA GLN A 174 19.99 2.90 -10.07
C GLN A 174 19.86 2.46 -11.54
N GLU A 175 18.62 2.31 -12.05
CA GLU A 175 18.34 1.72 -13.37
C GLU A 175 17.72 2.69 -14.39
N GLY A 176 17.46 3.93 -14.00
CA GLY A 176 17.06 5.02 -14.89
C GLY A 176 15.92 4.69 -15.85
N ALA A 177 16.24 4.60 -17.13
CA ALA A 177 15.26 4.46 -18.21
C ALA A 177 14.55 3.09 -18.26
N ALA A 178 15.06 2.07 -17.57
CA ALA A 178 14.43 0.75 -17.52
C ALA A 178 13.07 0.77 -16.76
N ILE A 179 12.85 1.79 -15.91
CA ILE A 179 11.65 1.89 -15.07
C ILE A 179 10.69 2.92 -15.65
N ARG A 180 9.65 2.44 -16.33
CA ARG A 180 8.59 3.27 -16.92
C ARG A 180 7.22 2.73 -16.54
N PHE A 181 6.37 3.59 -16.01
CA PHE A 181 4.97 3.26 -15.65
C PHE A 181 3.95 3.87 -16.60
N TYR A 182 4.36 4.86 -17.37
CA TYR A 182 3.49 5.59 -18.31
C TYR A 182 4.21 5.76 -19.66
N ASN A 183 3.44 5.73 -20.73
CA ASN A 183 3.91 6.13 -22.06
C ASN A 183 3.58 7.61 -22.29
N ASP A 184 4.58 8.45 -22.52
CA ASP A 184 4.39 9.89 -22.71
C ASP A 184 3.43 10.22 -23.87
N GLY A 185 3.44 9.41 -24.96
CA GLY A 185 2.51 9.55 -26.07
C GLY A 185 1.04 9.26 -25.72
N GLU A 186 0.77 8.52 -24.65
CA GLU A 186 -0.60 8.27 -24.18
C GLU A 186 -1.13 9.40 -23.28
N LEU A 187 -0.24 10.18 -22.66
CA LEU A 187 -0.57 11.35 -21.86
C LEU A 187 -0.78 12.59 -22.73
N ALA A 188 -0.02 12.75 -23.80
CA ALA A 188 -0.10 13.89 -24.72
C ALA A 188 -1.41 13.93 -25.54
N GLY A 189 -2.09 12.81 -25.75
CA GLY A 189 -3.38 12.75 -26.45
C GLY A 189 -4.60 13.13 -25.61
N ARG A 190 -4.40 13.69 -24.40
CA ARG A 190 -5.47 14.08 -23.46
C ARG A 190 -5.52 15.58 -23.13
N ALA A 191 -4.75 16.41 -23.87
CA ALA A 191 -4.78 17.87 -23.77
C ALA A 191 -5.85 18.48 -24.68
#